data_a2999c8b7aa1a191faa68e0570a589e9
#
_entry.id   a2999c8b7aa1a191faa68e0570a589e9
#
_cell.length_a   1.000
_cell.length_b   1.000
_cell.length_c   1.000
_cell.angle_alpha   90.00
_cell.angle_beta   90.00
_cell.angle_gamma   90.00
#
_symmetry.space_group_name_H-M   'P 1'
#
loop_
_entity.id
_entity.type
_entity.pdbx_description
1 polymer ?
#
loop_
_entity_poly.entity_id
_entity_poly.type
_entity_poly.pdbx_seq_one_letter_code
_entity_poly.pdbx_strand_id
1 'polypeptide(L)'
;MKKSKAPDYAKKECWQHFPEITKDVDTFYVFATDYILSSFEDGAPDYAPLDNEEFLFGTKVEYRDHASAYEDATNVFAPYYRQSGLRYAGEVVKKTGSFDNALLSLPY
;
A
#
# COMPACT_ATOMS: atom_id res chain seq x y z
N MET A 1 -13.69 -3.84 15.81
CA MET A 1 -12.96 -3.38 14.60
C MET A 1 -11.54 -3.89 14.65
N LYS A 2 -11.14 -4.69 13.65
CA LYS A 2 -9.75 -5.14 13.54
C LYS A 2 -8.89 -4.01 12.98
N LYS A 3 -7.81 -3.68 13.68
CA LYS A 3 -6.81 -2.74 13.19
C LYS A 3 -5.65 -3.53 12.58
N SER A 4 -5.20 -3.15 11.41
CA SER A 4 -3.98 -3.68 10.81
C SER A 4 -2.75 -3.10 11.52
N LYS A 5 -1.70 -3.91 11.59
CA LYS A 5 -0.45 -3.51 12.24
C LYS A 5 0.31 -2.49 11.36
N ALA A 6 0.91 -1.49 11.99
CA ALA A 6 1.76 -0.53 11.29
C ALA A 6 3.02 -1.21 10.71
N PRO A 7 3.48 -0.81 9.52
CA PRO A 7 4.71 -1.32 8.95
C PRO A 7 5.93 -0.91 9.79
N ASP A 8 6.90 -1.81 9.88
CA ASP A 8 8.23 -1.50 10.40
C ASP A 8 9.20 -1.44 9.22
N TYR A 9 9.49 -0.25 8.74
CA TYR A 9 10.31 -0.04 7.54
C TYR A 9 11.79 -0.37 7.73
N ALA A 10 12.22 -0.72 8.93
CA ALA A 10 13.54 -1.32 9.14
C ALA A 10 13.61 -2.77 8.63
N LYS A 11 12.46 -3.40 8.39
CA LYS A 11 12.36 -4.78 7.91
C LYS A 11 12.11 -4.82 6.42
N LYS A 12 12.88 -5.65 5.69
CA LYS A 12 12.72 -5.83 4.23
C LYS A 12 11.34 -6.36 3.83
N GLU A 13 10.68 -7.12 4.69
CA GLU A 13 9.32 -7.64 4.45
C GLU A 13 8.25 -6.54 4.34
N CYS A 14 8.55 -5.32 4.79
CA CYS A 14 7.66 -4.16 4.65
C CYS A 14 7.87 -3.40 3.34
N TRP A 15 8.67 -3.96 2.44
CA TRP A 15 8.97 -3.38 1.11
C TRP A 15 8.66 -4.39 0.02
N GLN A 16 7.99 -3.97 -1.04
CA GLN A 16 7.91 -4.76 -2.27
C GLN A 16 9.29 -4.83 -2.91
N HIS A 17 10.01 -3.73 -2.90
CA HIS A 17 11.36 -3.65 -3.41
C HIS A 17 12.19 -2.66 -2.58
N PHE A 18 13.32 -3.15 -2.09
CA PHE A 18 14.36 -2.36 -1.43
C PHE A 18 15.66 -2.59 -2.20
N PRO A 19 16.18 -1.58 -2.92
CA PRO A 19 17.28 -1.78 -3.86
C PRO A 19 18.63 -1.81 -3.18
N GLU A 20 19.62 -2.36 -3.87
CA GLU A 20 21.01 -1.99 -3.63
C GLU A 20 21.22 -0.57 -4.18
N ILE A 21 21.97 0.25 -3.45
CA ILE A 21 22.26 1.62 -3.87
C ILE A 21 23.43 1.60 -4.87
N THR A 22 23.08 1.65 -6.15
CA THR A 22 24.05 1.59 -7.25
C THR A 22 23.95 2.77 -8.21
N LYS A 23 22.95 3.62 -8.03
CA LYS A 23 22.68 4.80 -8.86
C LYS A 23 22.77 6.07 -8.04
N ASP A 24 22.91 7.20 -8.72
CA ASP A 24 23.00 8.52 -8.07
C ASP A 24 21.61 9.12 -7.75
N VAL A 25 20.55 8.55 -8.30
CA VAL A 25 19.19 9.05 -8.16
C VAL A 25 18.30 7.97 -7.56
N ASP A 26 17.41 8.36 -6.67
CA ASP A 26 16.43 7.48 -6.08
C ASP A 26 15.02 7.74 -6.65
N THR A 27 14.26 6.67 -6.84
CA THR A 27 12.82 6.73 -7.12
C THR A 27 12.08 6.17 -5.93
N PHE A 28 11.14 6.93 -5.41
CA PHE A 28 10.22 6.48 -4.36
C PHE A 28 8.87 6.20 -5.00
N TYR A 29 8.48 4.91 -5.06
CA TYR A 29 7.26 4.47 -5.71
C TYR A 29 6.15 4.25 -4.69
N VAL A 30 5.01 4.89 -4.91
CA VAL A 30 3.82 4.76 -4.06
C VAL A 30 2.75 3.96 -4.81
N PHE A 31 2.36 2.82 -4.25
CA PHE A 31 1.36 1.95 -4.88
C PHE A 31 -0.03 2.58 -4.92
N ALA A 32 -0.75 2.30 -6.01
CA ALA A 32 -2.18 2.58 -6.12
C ALA A 32 -2.99 1.59 -5.24
N THR A 33 -4.32 1.65 -5.31
CA THR A 33 -5.21 0.83 -4.49
C THR A 33 -5.15 -0.64 -4.91
N ASP A 34 -4.72 -1.50 -3.99
CA ASP A 34 -4.60 -2.95 -4.18
C ASP A 34 -5.39 -3.77 -3.16
N TYR A 35 -6.00 -3.13 -2.16
CA TYR A 35 -6.84 -3.76 -1.14
C TYR A 35 -8.30 -3.48 -1.44
N ILE A 36 -8.89 -4.25 -2.35
CA ILE A 36 -10.19 -4.01 -2.95
C ILE A 36 -11.22 -5.05 -2.49
N LEU A 37 -11.23 -6.21 -3.14
CA LEU A 37 -12.24 -7.25 -2.88
C LEU A 37 -12.12 -7.83 -1.48
N SER A 38 -10.91 -8.08 -1.01
CA SER A 38 -10.67 -8.58 0.35
C SER A 38 -11.19 -7.65 1.43
N SER A 39 -11.30 -6.34 1.15
CA SER A 39 -11.80 -5.36 2.11
C SER A 39 -13.29 -5.51 2.41
N PHE A 40 -14.02 -6.26 1.57
CA PHE A 40 -15.46 -6.54 1.74
C PHE A 40 -15.73 -7.86 2.46
N GLU A 41 -14.70 -8.65 2.77
CA GLU A 41 -14.86 -9.89 3.51
C GLU A 41 -15.28 -9.62 4.96
N ASP A 42 -16.02 -10.59 5.54
CA ASP A 42 -16.45 -10.49 6.94
C ASP A 42 -15.25 -10.36 7.88
N GLY A 43 -15.28 -9.32 8.71
CA GLY A 43 -14.22 -9.05 9.67
C GLY A 43 -12.94 -8.48 9.06
N ALA A 44 -12.97 -8.08 7.78
CA ALA A 44 -11.81 -7.46 7.14
C ALA A 44 -11.45 -6.14 7.83
N PRO A 45 -10.14 -5.88 8.06
CA PRO A 45 -9.69 -4.59 8.58
C PRO A 45 -10.02 -3.43 7.63
N ASP A 46 -10.17 -2.23 8.18
CA ASP A 46 -10.39 -1.01 7.39
C ASP A 46 -9.18 -0.64 6.53
N TYR A 47 -7.98 -1.00 7.00
CA TYR A 47 -6.71 -0.79 6.30
C TYR A 47 -6.06 -2.13 5.99
N ALA A 48 -5.39 -2.21 4.83
CA ALA A 48 -4.77 -3.43 4.36
C ALA A 48 -3.76 -4.00 5.37
N PRO A 49 -3.94 -5.27 5.79
CA PRO A 49 -2.85 -6.00 6.44
C PRO A 49 -1.72 -6.23 5.43
N LEU A 50 -0.47 -6.13 5.88
CA LEU A 50 0.68 -6.29 4.98
C LEU A 50 0.88 -7.73 4.48
N ASP A 51 0.16 -8.69 5.04
CA ASP A 51 0.14 -10.09 4.63
C ASP A 51 -1.10 -10.49 3.81
N ASN A 52 -1.95 -9.53 3.44
CA ASN A 52 -3.12 -9.79 2.61
C ASN A 52 -2.71 -10.22 1.20
N GLU A 53 -3.21 -11.35 0.74
CA GLU A 53 -2.80 -11.95 -0.53
C GLU A 53 -3.17 -11.09 -1.74
N GLU A 54 -4.35 -10.50 -1.77
CA GLU A 54 -4.77 -9.61 -2.86
C GLU A 54 -3.85 -8.39 -2.94
N PHE A 55 -3.56 -7.78 -1.79
CA PHE A 55 -2.67 -6.62 -1.67
C PHE A 55 -1.26 -6.95 -2.17
N LEU A 56 -0.68 -8.07 -1.71
CA LEU A 56 0.65 -8.48 -2.10
C LEU A 56 0.74 -8.81 -3.59
N PHE A 57 -0.26 -9.49 -4.14
CA PHE A 57 -0.31 -9.80 -5.57
C PHE A 57 -0.44 -8.52 -6.41
N GLY A 58 -1.35 -7.62 -6.03
CA GLY A 58 -1.57 -6.38 -6.76
C GLY A 58 -0.35 -5.48 -6.78
N THR A 59 0.32 -5.31 -5.64
CA THR A 59 1.56 -4.52 -5.57
C THR A 59 2.70 -5.14 -6.37
N LYS A 60 2.79 -6.46 -6.41
CA LYS A 60 3.79 -7.16 -7.23
C LYS A 60 3.58 -6.91 -8.71
N VAL A 61 2.34 -7.00 -9.18
CA VAL A 61 1.98 -6.75 -10.59
C VAL A 61 2.24 -5.29 -10.94
N GLU A 62 1.81 -4.36 -10.08
CA GLU A 62 2.00 -2.93 -10.29
C GLU A 62 3.50 -2.57 -10.34
N TYR A 63 4.30 -3.14 -9.45
CA TYR A 63 5.75 -2.94 -9.47
C TYR A 63 6.35 -3.39 -10.80
N ARG A 64 6.03 -4.61 -11.23
CA ARG A 64 6.52 -5.17 -12.51
C ARG A 64 6.13 -4.32 -13.70
N ASP A 65 4.87 -3.84 -13.75
CA ASP A 65 4.32 -3.19 -14.93
C ASP A 65 4.65 -1.69 -15.00
N HIS A 66 4.96 -1.08 -13.86
CA HIS A 66 5.18 0.38 -13.78
C HIS A 66 6.53 0.76 -13.15
N ALA A 67 6.76 0.35 -11.90
CA ALA A 67 7.93 0.81 -11.15
C ALA A 67 9.25 0.27 -11.70
N SER A 68 9.27 -0.96 -12.19
CA SER A 68 10.50 -1.61 -12.69
C SER A 68 11.14 -0.86 -13.87
N ALA A 69 10.37 -0.05 -14.60
CA ALA A 69 10.89 0.78 -15.69
C ALA A 69 11.97 1.78 -15.23
N TYR A 70 11.98 2.13 -13.96
CA TYR A 70 12.95 3.10 -13.39
C TYR A 70 14.22 2.44 -12.85
N GLU A 71 14.29 1.10 -12.80
CA GLU A 71 15.41 0.37 -12.17
C GLU A 71 16.75 0.60 -12.85
N ASP A 72 16.78 0.76 -14.17
CA ASP A 72 18.04 0.96 -14.91
C ASP A 72 18.70 2.30 -14.60
N ALA A 73 17.92 3.33 -14.29
CA ALA A 73 18.40 4.69 -14.09
C ALA A 73 18.43 5.12 -12.61
N THR A 74 17.66 4.47 -11.75
CA THR A 74 17.48 4.90 -10.36
C THR A 74 17.46 3.71 -9.38
N ASN A 75 17.69 4.02 -8.09
CA ASN A 75 17.43 3.07 -7.02
C ASN A 75 15.94 3.15 -6.67
N VAL A 76 15.17 2.10 -6.94
CA VAL A 76 13.72 2.13 -6.74
C VAL A 76 13.35 1.61 -5.36
N PHE A 77 12.77 2.48 -4.54
CA PHE A 77 12.23 2.16 -3.22
C PHE A 77 10.70 2.05 -3.33
N ALA A 78 10.17 0.88 -3.04
CA ALA A 78 8.73 0.62 -3.12
C ALA A 78 8.20 0.04 -1.80
N PRO A 79 7.91 0.89 -0.81
CA PRO A 79 7.42 0.43 0.48
C PRO A 79 5.95 0.01 0.41
N TYR A 80 5.60 -0.97 1.23
CA TYR A 80 4.19 -1.22 1.54
C TYR A 80 3.70 -0.15 2.52
N TYR A 81 2.46 0.26 2.36
CA TYR A 81 1.79 1.10 3.35
C TYR A 81 0.38 0.56 3.60
N ARG A 82 -0.20 0.92 4.72
CA ARG A 82 -1.56 0.49 5.05
C ARG A 82 -2.56 1.25 4.20
N GLN A 83 -2.97 0.66 3.09
CA GLN A 83 -3.99 1.21 2.23
C GLN A 83 -5.36 1.13 2.91
N SER A 84 -6.15 2.18 2.78
CA SER A 84 -7.56 2.12 3.15
C SER A 84 -8.26 1.16 2.20
N GLY A 85 -9.03 0.23 2.77
CA GLY A 85 -9.83 -0.70 1.98
C GLY A 85 -10.94 0.02 1.22
N LEU A 86 -11.30 -0.52 0.06
CA LEU A 86 -12.34 0.10 -0.78
C LEU A 86 -13.68 0.19 -0.04
N ARG A 87 -14.04 -0.83 0.74
CA ARG A 87 -15.24 -0.81 1.59
C ARG A 87 -15.22 0.36 2.59
N TYR A 88 -14.11 0.50 3.32
CA TYR A 88 -13.97 1.55 4.32
C TYR A 88 -13.97 2.94 3.70
N ALA A 89 -13.22 3.12 2.61
CA ALA A 89 -13.20 4.38 1.88
C ALA A 89 -14.59 4.77 1.38
N GLY A 90 -15.35 3.81 0.86
CA GLY A 90 -16.74 4.01 0.44
C GLY A 90 -17.66 4.43 1.59
N GLU A 91 -17.52 3.81 2.77
CA GLU A 91 -18.28 4.17 3.97
C GLU A 91 -17.97 5.59 4.44
N VAL A 92 -16.69 6.00 4.40
CA VAL A 92 -16.28 7.35 4.77
C VAL A 92 -16.83 8.39 3.81
N VAL A 93 -16.75 8.13 2.49
CA VAL A 93 -17.34 9.02 1.48
C VAL A 93 -18.83 9.19 1.68
N LYS A 94 -19.54 8.09 1.98
CA LYS A 94 -20.97 8.10 2.22
C LYS A 94 -21.36 8.96 3.42
N LYS A 95 -20.53 9.00 4.46
CA LYS A 95 -20.76 9.79 5.68
C LYS A 95 -20.31 11.24 5.56
N THR A 96 -19.24 11.51 4.84
CA THR A 96 -18.53 12.81 4.87
C THR A 96 -18.49 13.51 3.52
N GLY A 97 -18.78 12.81 2.42
CA GLY A 97 -18.69 13.33 1.06
C GLY A 97 -17.28 13.44 0.50
N SER A 98 -16.24 12.94 1.20
CA SER A 98 -14.85 13.06 0.77
C SER A 98 -14.01 11.83 1.13
N PHE A 99 -13.12 11.41 0.21
CA PHE A 99 -12.08 10.41 0.47
C PHE A 99 -10.99 10.89 1.42
N ASP A 100 -10.77 12.20 1.51
CA ASP A 100 -9.71 12.77 2.36
C ASP A 100 -9.85 12.34 3.82
N ASN A 101 -11.08 12.20 4.29
CA ASN A 101 -11.34 11.77 5.66
C ASN A 101 -10.92 10.32 5.94
N ALA A 102 -10.85 9.47 4.92
CA ALA A 102 -10.34 8.10 5.07
C ALA A 102 -8.83 8.11 5.30
N LEU A 103 -8.11 9.03 4.67
CA LEU A 103 -6.66 9.21 4.86
C LEU A 103 -6.35 9.83 6.22
N LEU A 104 -7.14 10.83 6.61
CA LEU A 104 -6.95 11.54 7.89
C LEU A 104 -7.24 10.66 9.12
N SER A 105 -7.98 9.58 8.94
CA SER A 105 -8.28 8.64 10.02
C SER A 105 -7.22 7.57 10.24
N LEU A 106 -6.14 7.58 9.43
CA LEU A 106 -5.00 6.70 9.64
C LEU A 106 -4.38 6.99 11.02
N PRO A 107 -4.31 6.00 11.93
CA PRO A 107 -3.58 6.20 13.18
C PRO A 107 -2.08 6.26 12.86
N TYR A 108 -1.48 7.32 13.27
CA TYR A 108 -0.04 7.48 13.22
C TYR A 108 0.61 6.72 14.37
#